data_7a83e65bbd17d18a05124b5006b446ce
#
_entry.id   7a83e65bbd17d18a05124b5006b446ce
#
_cell.length_a   1.000
_cell.length_b   1.000
_cell.length_c   1.000
_cell.angle_alpha   90.00
_cell.angle_beta   90.00
_cell.angle_gamma   90.00
#
_symmetry.space_group_name_H-M   'P 1'
#
loop_
_entity.id
_entity.type
_entity.pdbx_description
1 polymer ?
#
loop_
_entity_poly.entity_id
_entity_poly.type
_entity_poly.pdbx_seq_one_letter_code
_entity_poly.pdbx_strand_id
1 'polypeptide(L)'
;MLNNAMSIIFAGTAESHLNELTIHRTIASLPYGGRYRFIDFALSNFVNSGIDKIGIITKNNYNSLMDHLRMGRDWDLNRKNGGIVLFPPFGLNTLRDVYRGKIEALFAIRNFIKDAKEEYVVVCNSNCVYTVDYEEVVEKHIASGADITMLAYKTSELNSHKMVVEADESGKVTDFAYANEFDKSERLVNMLIYVAHKDILLSLVEAAYTRGLIDFERDIILRKRDELKLFVYEVDGYVAVIDDIPSYFKHNMDLLDSEVRKNLFYDENGPVRTKVKDSVPTRYLENASVKNSLIADGCVINGTVENSILFRGVTVEEGAKVKNSIVMEHGVIQKDADISYVI
;
A
#
# COMPACT_ATOMS: atom_id res chain seq x y z
N MET A 1 2.80 -21.05 -8.94
CA MET A 1 1.72 -20.05 -8.90
C MET A 1 0.70 -20.43 -7.83
N LEU A 2 0.50 -19.58 -6.89
CA LEU A 2 -0.35 -19.80 -5.71
C LEU A 2 -1.83 -19.73 -6.08
N ASN A 3 -2.48 -20.88 -6.25
CA ASN A 3 -3.93 -20.95 -6.58
C ASN A 3 -4.83 -21.12 -5.36
N ASN A 4 -4.26 -21.09 -4.14
CA ASN A 4 -4.99 -21.41 -2.89
C ASN A 4 -5.05 -20.21 -1.92
N ALA A 5 -4.78 -19.01 -2.40
CA ALA A 5 -4.91 -17.80 -1.59
C ALA A 5 -5.74 -16.73 -2.31
N MET A 6 -6.46 -15.95 -1.52
CA MET A 6 -7.15 -14.73 -1.93
C MET A 6 -6.62 -13.55 -1.14
N SER A 7 -6.94 -12.34 -1.56
CA SER A 7 -6.52 -11.15 -0.81
C SER A 7 -7.66 -10.19 -0.48
N ILE A 8 -7.50 -9.46 0.63
CA ILE A 8 -8.36 -8.36 1.05
C ILE A 8 -7.50 -7.13 1.28
N ILE A 9 -7.76 -6.07 0.53
CA ILE A 9 -7.06 -4.79 0.62
C ILE A 9 -7.95 -3.77 1.33
N PHE A 10 -7.45 -3.15 2.38
CA PHE A 10 -8.06 -1.97 2.99
C PHE A 10 -7.55 -0.71 2.29
N ALA A 11 -8.44 -0.05 1.54
CA ALA A 11 -8.07 1.09 0.71
C ALA A 11 -8.18 2.47 1.40
N GLY A 12 -8.56 2.53 2.68
CA GLY A 12 -8.86 3.79 3.37
C GLY A 12 -8.63 3.78 4.87
N THR A 13 -7.59 3.12 5.39
CA THR A 13 -7.41 2.98 6.85
C THR A 13 -6.42 3.96 7.49
N ALA A 14 -5.53 4.62 6.74
CA ALA A 14 -4.47 5.50 7.26
C ALA A 14 -4.62 6.98 6.83
N GLU A 15 -5.87 7.44 6.60
CA GLU A 15 -6.11 8.75 5.96
C GLU A 15 -5.88 9.96 6.90
N SER A 16 -5.84 9.76 8.23
CA SER A 16 -5.90 10.84 9.22
C SER A 16 -4.68 11.76 9.28
N HIS A 17 -3.52 11.32 8.77
CA HIS A 17 -2.27 12.10 8.85
C HIS A 17 -1.74 12.59 7.49
N LEU A 18 -2.48 12.28 6.41
CA LEU A 18 -2.14 12.73 5.05
C LEU A 18 -2.92 13.98 4.62
N ASN A 19 -3.78 14.50 5.49
CA ASN A 19 -4.48 15.78 5.38
C ASN A 19 -4.95 16.09 3.93
N GLU A 20 -4.41 17.15 3.32
CA GLU A 20 -4.81 17.65 2.01
C GLU A 20 -4.66 16.63 0.89
N LEU A 21 -3.74 15.68 1.01
CA LEU A 21 -3.50 14.66 -0.02
C LEU A 21 -4.67 13.67 -0.14
N THR A 22 -5.47 13.49 0.91
CA THR A 22 -6.57 12.52 0.99
C THR A 22 -7.97 13.13 1.05
N ILE A 23 -8.12 14.47 1.00
CA ILE A 23 -9.43 15.16 1.02
C ILE A 23 -10.38 14.63 -0.08
N HIS A 24 -9.86 14.35 -1.27
CA HIS A 24 -10.66 13.99 -2.45
C HIS A 24 -10.39 12.56 -2.94
N ARG A 25 -9.56 11.77 -2.24
CA ARG A 25 -9.18 10.42 -2.65
C ARG A 25 -8.74 9.57 -1.47
N THR A 26 -8.85 8.26 -1.63
CA THR A 26 -8.30 7.30 -0.65
C THR A 26 -6.78 7.27 -0.74
N ILE A 27 -6.11 6.83 0.32
CA ILE A 27 -4.66 6.60 0.30
C ILE A 27 -4.26 5.61 -0.79
N ALA A 28 -5.05 4.57 -1.03
CA ALA A 28 -4.84 3.59 -2.10
C ALA A 28 -4.70 4.24 -3.49
N SER A 29 -5.37 5.36 -3.73
CA SER A 29 -5.34 6.08 -5.00
C SER A 29 -4.38 7.27 -5.02
N LEU A 30 -3.58 7.46 -3.97
CA LEU A 30 -2.56 8.50 -3.94
C LEU A 30 -1.48 8.24 -4.99
N PRO A 31 -1.13 9.26 -5.80
CA PRO A 31 -0.07 9.13 -6.80
C PRO A 31 1.30 8.89 -6.16
N TYR A 32 2.13 8.07 -6.80
CA TYR A 32 3.49 7.74 -6.35
C TYR A 32 4.45 7.59 -7.55
N GLY A 33 5.66 8.06 -7.40
CA GLY A 33 6.73 7.87 -8.37
C GLY A 33 6.45 8.38 -9.78
N GLY A 34 5.66 9.44 -9.94
CA GLY A 34 5.35 10.08 -11.22
C GLY A 34 4.20 9.44 -12.00
N ARG A 35 3.90 8.15 -11.83
CA ARG A 35 2.90 7.44 -12.65
C ARG A 35 2.07 6.39 -11.94
N TYR A 36 2.51 5.88 -10.79
CA TYR A 36 1.87 4.83 -10.03
C TYR A 36 0.89 5.38 -9.00
N ARG A 37 0.13 4.48 -8.38
CA ARG A 37 -0.64 4.71 -7.15
C ARG A 37 -0.31 3.62 -6.14
N PHE A 38 -0.50 3.85 -4.85
CA PHE A 38 -0.13 2.86 -3.83
C PHE A 38 -0.78 1.50 -4.04
N ILE A 39 -2.03 1.46 -4.48
CA ILE A 39 -2.75 0.20 -4.76
C ILE A 39 -2.04 -0.66 -5.82
N ASP A 40 -1.28 -0.05 -6.74
CA ASP A 40 -0.63 -0.74 -7.83
C ASP A 40 0.42 -1.74 -7.34
N PHE A 41 1.11 -1.42 -6.23
CA PHE A 41 2.11 -2.29 -5.62
C PHE A 41 1.48 -3.54 -5.02
N ALA A 42 0.42 -3.37 -4.20
CA ALA A 42 -0.29 -4.51 -3.64
C ALA A 42 -0.88 -5.42 -4.72
N LEU A 43 -1.57 -4.84 -5.72
CA LEU A 43 -2.15 -5.60 -6.83
C LEU A 43 -1.09 -6.34 -7.66
N SER A 44 0.06 -5.68 -7.91
CA SER A 44 1.14 -6.30 -8.69
C SER A 44 1.77 -7.46 -7.94
N ASN A 45 2.04 -7.32 -6.65
CA ASN A 45 2.55 -8.41 -5.82
C ASN A 45 1.58 -9.61 -5.83
N PHE A 46 0.27 -9.37 -5.69
CA PHE A 46 -0.73 -10.43 -5.72
C PHE A 46 -0.77 -11.16 -7.07
N VAL A 47 -0.85 -10.40 -8.16
CA VAL A 47 -0.94 -10.99 -9.50
C VAL A 47 0.34 -11.73 -9.88
N ASN A 48 1.50 -11.17 -9.54
CA ASN A 48 2.79 -11.81 -9.82
C ASN A 48 2.94 -13.13 -9.04
N SER A 49 2.40 -13.22 -7.83
CA SER A 49 2.35 -14.45 -7.03
C SER A 49 1.19 -15.40 -7.38
N GLY A 50 0.33 -15.04 -8.35
CA GLY A 50 -0.80 -15.87 -8.78
C GLY A 50 -2.08 -15.73 -7.96
N ILE A 51 -2.19 -14.74 -7.07
CA ILE A 51 -3.42 -14.41 -6.36
C ILE A 51 -4.29 -13.53 -7.26
N ASP A 52 -5.40 -14.07 -7.74
CA ASP A 52 -6.29 -13.40 -8.68
C ASP A 52 -7.69 -13.08 -8.12
N LYS A 53 -8.04 -13.53 -6.94
CA LYS A 53 -9.28 -13.18 -6.25
C LYS A 53 -9.01 -12.12 -5.19
N ILE A 54 -9.41 -10.88 -5.46
CA ILE A 54 -9.04 -9.72 -4.66
C ILE A 54 -10.29 -8.95 -4.23
N GLY A 55 -10.49 -8.83 -2.92
CA GLY A 55 -11.49 -7.96 -2.32
C GLY A 55 -10.86 -6.61 -1.93
N ILE A 56 -11.47 -5.50 -2.31
CA ILE A 56 -11.01 -4.17 -1.94
C ILE A 56 -12.09 -3.48 -1.11
N ILE A 57 -11.80 -3.26 0.17
CA ILE A 57 -12.70 -2.56 1.08
C ILE A 57 -12.38 -1.08 1.03
N THR A 58 -13.39 -0.28 0.70
CA THR A 58 -13.27 1.19 0.64
C THR A 58 -14.07 1.86 1.75
N LYS A 59 -13.71 3.09 2.07
CA LYS A 59 -14.43 3.92 3.03
C LYS A 59 -15.00 5.15 2.30
N ASN A 60 -14.41 6.30 2.47
CA ASN A 60 -14.83 7.54 1.81
C ASN A 60 -13.96 7.81 0.57
N ASN A 61 -14.34 8.77 -0.26
CA ASN A 61 -13.52 9.33 -1.35
C ASN A 61 -12.98 8.31 -2.36
N TYR A 62 -13.68 7.20 -2.59
CA TYR A 62 -13.19 6.08 -3.42
C TYR A 62 -13.40 6.25 -4.94
N ASN A 63 -13.99 7.35 -5.40
CA ASN A 63 -14.25 7.57 -6.83
C ASN A 63 -12.96 7.54 -7.67
N SER A 64 -11.90 8.21 -7.19
CA SER A 64 -10.59 8.21 -7.84
C SER A 64 -9.97 6.81 -7.91
N LEU A 65 -10.21 5.97 -6.89
CA LEU A 65 -9.78 4.58 -6.87
C LEU A 65 -10.56 3.75 -7.90
N MET A 66 -11.89 3.88 -7.95
CA MET A 66 -12.74 3.19 -8.93
C MET A 66 -12.33 3.54 -10.36
N ASP A 67 -12.09 4.82 -10.65
CA ASP A 67 -11.63 5.25 -11.97
C ASP A 67 -10.25 4.66 -12.31
N HIS A 68 -9.37 4.52 -11.34
CA HIS A 68 -8.07 3.91 -11.56
C HIS A 68 -8.17 2.40 -11.82
N LEU A 69 -8.88 1.69 -10.97
CA LEU A 69 -9.01 0.24 -11.05
C LEU A 69 -9.85 -0.23 -12.24
N ARG A 70 -10.96 0.47 -12.53
CA ARG A 70 -11.95 0.01 -13.51
C ARG A 70 -12.33 -1.45 -13.28
N MET A 71 -12.13 -2.30 -14.29
CA MET A 71 -12.36 -3.74 -14.23
C MET A 71 -11.09 -4.56 -13.94
N GLY A 72 -10.01 -3.93 -13.48
CA GLY A 72 -8.74 -4.62 -13.19
C GLY A 72 -7.95 -5.08 -14.41
N ARG A 73 -8.27 -4.56 -15.61
CA ARG A 73 -7.67 -5.02 -16.89
C ARG A 73 -6.15 -4.85 -16.91
N ASP A 74 -5.64 -3.76 -16.37
CA ASP A 74 -4.21 -3.43 -16.40
C ASP A 74 -3.37 -4.39 -15.54
N TRP A 75 -4.01 -5.14 -14.63
CA TRP A 75 -3.41 -6.22 -13.81
C TRP A 75 -3.84 -7.62 -14.24
N ASP A 76 -4.50 -7.78 -15.40
CA ASP A 76 -5.08 -9.06 -15.84
C ASP A 76 -6.09 -9.66 -14.84
N LEU A 77 -6.84 -8.80 -14.14
CA LEU A 77 -7.86 -9.15 -13.14
C LEU A 77 -9.29 -9.03 -13.68
N ASN A 78 -9.49 -8.75 -14.97
CA ASN A 78 -10.80 -8.78 -15.61
C ASN A 78 -11.15 -10.21 -16.03
N ARG A 79 -11.44 -11.07 -15.05
CA ARG A 79 -11.66 -12.51 -15.24
C ARG A 79 -13.08 -12.91 -14.87
N LYS A 80 -13.55 -14.01 -15.47
CA LYS A 80 -14.87 -14.58 -15.16
C LYS A 80 -14.93 -15.18 -13.75
N ASN A 81 -13.85 -15.82 -13.32
CA ASN A 81 -13.67 -16.39 -11.98
C ASN A 81 -12.48 -15.67 -11.33
N GLY A 82 -12.64 -15.14 -10.12
CA GLY A 82 -11.65 -14.28 -9.48
C GLY A 82 -11.86 -12.81 -9.83
N GLY A 83 -10.76 -12.06 -9.99
CA GLY A 83 -10.77 -10.63 -10.29
C GLY A 83 -11.00 -9.74 -9.08
N ILE A 84 -11.21 -8.45 -9.33
CA ILE A 84 -11.40 -7.43 -8.30
C ILE A 84 -12.89 -7.33 -7.94
N VAL A 85 -13.18 -7.45 -6.64
CA VAL A 85 -14.48 -7.12 -6.07
C VAL A 85 -14.32 -5.91 -5.15
N LEU A 86 -14.99 -4.81 -5.48
CA LEU A 86 -14.96 -3.61 -4.68
C LEU A 86 -16.12 -3.63 -3.68
N PHE A 87 -15.80 -3.43 -2.41
CA PHE A 87 -16.76 -3.30 -1.32
C PHE A 87 -16.85 -1.83 -0.89
N PRO A 88 -17.82 -1.07 -1.42
CA PRO A 88 -18.09 0.27 -0.95
C PRO A 88 -18.61 0.23 0.50
N PRO A 89 -18.62 1.36 1.22
CA PRO A 89 -19.11 1.40 2.59
C PRO A 89 -20.60 1.06 2.64
N PHE A 90 -20.92 -0.14 3.16
CA PHE A 90 -22.30 -0.54 3.43
C PHE A 90 -22.59 -0.42 4.92
N GLY A 91 -23.67 0.23 5.27
CA GLY A 91 -24.22 0.17 6.61
C GLY A 91 -24.67 -1.25 6.95
N LEU A 92 -24.11 -1.85 7.98
CA LEU A 92 -24.65 -3.04 8.62
C LEU A 92 -25.94 -2.63 9.34
N ASN A 93 -27.10 -2.57 8.68
CA ASN A 93 -28.45 -2.35 9.23
C ASN A 93 -28.57 -1.53 10.55
N THR A 94 -27.58 -0.72 10.87
CA THR A 94 -27.50 0.17 12.02
C THR A 94 -27.51 1.61 11.51
N LEU A 95 -27.93 2.55 12.31
CA LEU A 95 -28.03 3.98 12.00
C LEU A 95 -26.68 4.67 11.61
N ARG A 96 -25.65 3.89 11.33
CA ARG A 96 -24.31 4.36 10.96
C ARG A 96 -23.94 3.81 9.58
N ASP A 97 -23.69 4.70 8.64
CA ASP A 97 -23.46 4.38 7.23
C ASP A 97 -22.06 3.80 6.92
N VAL A 98 -21.12 3.75 7.88
CA VAL A 98 -19.72 3.32 7.65
C VAL A 98 -19.20 2.47 8.81
N TYR A 99 -18.47 1.37 8.48
CA TYR A 99 -17.80 0.55 9.50
C TYR A 99 -16.76 1.37 10.28
N ARG A 100 -16.64 1.08 11.58
CA ARG A 100 -15.77 1.81 12.52
C ARG A 100 -14.31 1.37 12.43
N GLY A 101 -14.06 0.10 12.11
CA GLY A 101 -12.72 -0.47 12.05
C GLY A 101 -12.65 -1.74 11.20
N LYS A 102 -11.45 -2.35 11.14
CA LYS A 102 -11.18 -3.53 10.31
C LYS A 102 -12.05 -4.74 10.65
N ILE A 103 -12.34 -4.98 11.93
CA ILE A 103 -13.18 -6.11 12.37
C ILE A 103 -14.58 -6.00 11.77
N GLU A 104 -15.22 -4.84 11.87
CA GLU A 104 -16.55 -4.63 11.29
C GLU A 104 -16.55 -4.77 9.76
N ALA A 105 -15.51 -4.26 9.12
CA ALA A 105 -15.37 -4.34 7.67
C ALA A 105 -15.17 -5.79 7.19
N LEU A 106 -14.32 -6.57 7.84
CA LEU A 106 -14.13 -8.00 7.54
C LEU A 106 -15.40 -8.81 7.80
N PHE A 107 -16.09 -8.51 8.91
CA PHE A 107 -17.37 -9.16 9.22
C PHE A 107 -18.44 -8.85 8.16
N ALA A 108 -18.49 -7.63 7.63
CA ALA A 108 -19.42 -7.25 6.58
C ALA A 108 -19.24 -8.09 5.30
N ILE A 109 -17.99 -8.40 4.95
CA ILE A 109 -17.65 -9.18 3.74
C ILE A 109 -17.41 -10.68 4.02
N ARG A 110 -17.74 -11.18 5.21
CA ARG A 110 -17.44 -12.57 5.63
C ARG A 110 -17.93 -13.64 4.64
N ASN A 111 -19.06 -13.41 3.98
CA ASN A 111 -19.59 -14.37 3.00
C ASN A 111 -18.66 -14.45 1.77
N PHE A 112 -18.08 -13.36 1.32
CA PHE A 112 -17.11 -13.35 0.22
C PHE A 112 -15.86 -14.19 0.56
N ILE A 113 -15.41 -14.13 1.82
CA ILE A 113 -14.28 -14.94 2.30
C ILE A 113 -14.71 -16.40 2.46
N LYS A 114 -15.88 -16.66 3.11
CA LYS A 114 -16.39 -17.99 3.38
C LYS A 114 -16.65 -18.80 2.11
N ASP A 115 -17.27 -18.16 1.10
CA ASP A 115 -17.65 -18.81 -0.15
C ASP A 115 -16.47 -18.94 -1.13
N ALA A 116 -15.29 -18.43 -0.75
CA ALA A 116 -14.07 -18.56 -1.53
C ALA A 116 -13.61 -20.04 -1.58
N LYS A 117 -13.07 -20.44 -2.73
CA LYS A 117 -12.44 -21.76 -2.89
C LYS A 117 -11.08 -21.81 -2.19
N GLU A 118 -10.42 -20.67 -2.19
CA GLU A 118 -9.12 -20.42 -1.60
C GLU A 118 -9.18 -20.66 -0.09
N GLU A 119 -8.13 -21.27 0.47
CA GLU A 119 -8.04 -21.60 1.90
C GLU A 119 -7.34 -20.50 2.70
N TYR A 120 -6.41 -19.78 2.07
CA TYR A 120 -5.64 -18.73 2.72
C TYR A 120 -6.11 -17.34 2.31
N VAL A 121 -6.01 -16.41 3.24
CA VAL A 121 -6.37 -15.00 3.01
C VAL A 121 -5.20 -14.11 3.38
N VAL A 122 -4.79 -13.27 2.43
CA VAL A 122 -3.86 -12.17 2.70
C VAL A 122 -4.67 -10.92 2.96
N VAL A 123 -4.52 -10.35 4.14
CA VAL A 123 -5.16 -9.08 4.53
C VAL A 123 -4.09 -8.00 4.58
N CYS A 124 -4.25 -6.91 3.85
CA CYS A 124 -3.27 -5.82 3.83
C CYS A 124 -3.91 -4.44 3.81
N ASN A 125 -3.12 -3.45 4.23
CA ASN A 125 -3.39 -2.05 3.96
C ASN A 125 -2.80 -1.65 2.59
N SER A 126 -3.21 -0.50 2.07
CA SER A 126 -2.75 0.02 0.77
C SER A 126 -1.74 1.18 0.89
N ASN A 127 -1.15 1.40 2.06
CA ASN A 127 -0.21 2.49 2.32
C ASN A 127 1.27 2.06 2.26
N CYS A 128 1.53 0.86 1.74
CA CYS A 128 2.87 0.31 1.65
C CYS A 128 3.33 0.20 0.19
N VAL A 129 4.61 0.51 -0.05
CA VAL A 129 5.32 0.29 -1.31
C VAL A 129 6.43 -0.74 -1.05
N TYR A 130 6.36 -1.88 -1.69
CA TYR A 130 7.26 -3.02 -1.49
C TYR A 130 7.10 -4.04 -2.61
N THR A 131 8.04 -4.97 -2.71
CA THR A 131 7.93 -6.17 -3.53
C THR A 131 8.04 -7.41 -2.66
N VAL A 132 7.23 -8.42 -2.91
CA VAL A 132 7.26 -9.69 -2.18
C VAL A 132 6.63 -10.80 -3.03
N ASP A 133 7.17 -12.01 -2.92
CA ASP A 133 6.53 -13.22 -3.43
C ASP A 133 5.61 -13.82 -2.37
N TYR A 134 4.31 -13.69 -2.58
CA TYR A 134 3.31 -14.28 -1.69
C TYR A 134 3.23 -15.82 -1.77
N GLU A 135 3.77 -16.45 -2.82
CA GLU A 135 3.89 -17.90 -2.88
C GLU A 135 4.82 -18.38 -1.75
N GLU A 136 5.99 -17.78 -1.63
CA GLU A 136 6.94 -18.05 -0.54
C GLU A 136 6.35 -17.75 0.84
N VAL A 137 5.67 -16.61 0.99
CA VAL A 137 5.05 -16.20 2.27
C VAL A 137 4.03 -17.22 2.75
N VAL A 138 3.13 -17.68 1.85
CA VAL A 138 2.10 -18.67 2.19
C VAL A 138 2.71 -20.04 2.45
N GLU A 139 3.72 -20.45 1.70
CA GLU A 139 4.45 -21.70 1.97
C GLU A 139 5.09 -21.69 3.36
N LYS A 140 5.75 -20.59 3.74
CA LYS A 140 6.33 -20.44 5.09
C LYS A 140 5.24 -20.40 6.18
N HIS A 141 4.11 -19.75 5.90
CA HIS A 141 2.95 -19.78 6.80
C HIS A 141 2.46 -21.21 7.07
N ILE A 142 2.29 -22.00 6.02
CA ILE A 142 1.86 -23.40 6.13
C ILE A 142 2.91 -24.22 6.89
N ALA A 143 4.17 -24.09 6.53
CA ALA A 143 5.27 -24.84 7.14
C ALA A 143 5.46 -24.53 8.64
N SER A 144 5.22 -23.28 9.07
CA SER A 144 5.31 -22.88 10.48
C SER A 144 4.15 -23.39 11.33
N GLY A 145 3.02 -23.76 10.70
CA GLY A 145 1.77 -24.12 11.42
C GLY A 145 1.20 -22.97 12.24
N ALA A 146 1.48 -21.72 11.83
CA ALA A 146 0.99 -20.53 12.48
C ALA A 146 -0.51 -20.32 12.26
N ASP A 147 -1.17 -19.66 13.20
CA ASP A 147 -2.55 -19.18 13.02
C ASP A 147 -2.57 -17.91 12.17
N ILE A 148 -1.59 -17.04 12.40
CA ILE A 148 -1.38 -15.80 11.64
C ILE A 148 0.11 -15.59 11.40
N THR A 149 0.47 -15.32 10.15
CA THR A 149 1.79 -14.81 9.76
C THR A 149 1.68 -13.32 9.46
N MET A 150 2.53 -12.50 10.08
CA MET A 150 2.62 -11.07 9.82
C MET A 150 3.86 -10.75 9.00
N LEU A 151 3.73 -9.85 8.03
CA LEU A 151 4.85 -9.31 7.28
C LEU A 151 5.45 -8.14 8.04
N ALA A 152 6.77 -8.10 8.14
CA ALA A 152 7.49 -7.05 8.84
C ALA A 152 8.78 -6.68 8.10
N TYR A 153 9.29 -5.49 8.36
CA TYR A 153 10.52 -4.97 7.77
C TYR A 153 11.38 -4.30 8.84
N LYS A 154 12.68 -4.25 8.62
CA LYS A 154 13.62 -3.57 9.52
C LYS A 154 13.67 -2.07 9.26
N THR A 155 13.56 -1.28 10.32
CA THR A 155 13.71 0.18 10.26
C THR A 155 14.12 0.76 11.61
N SER A 156 14.85 1.85 11.59
CA SER A 156 15.10 2.72 12.74
C SER A 156 14.15 3.92 12.83
N GLU A 157 13.25 4.07 11.86
CA GLU A 157 12.27 5.15 11.82
C GLU A 157 11.01 4.71 12.55
N LEU A 158 11.01 4.89 13.85
CA LEU A 158 9.91 4.50 14.73
C LEU A 158 9.04 5.72 15.09
N ASN A 159 7.74 5.48 15.21
CA ASN A 159 6.76 6.42 15.77
C ASN A 159 5.75 5.64 16.62
N SER A 160 4.96 6.34 17.43
CA SER A 160 4.01 5.73 18.37
C SER A 160 2.86 4.93 17.73
N HIS A 161 2.72 4.99 16.41
CA HIS A 161 1.69 4.23 15.67
C HIS A 161 2.22 2.91 15.09
N LYS A 162 3.54 2.77 14.98
CA LYS A 162 4.17 1.54 14.48
C LYS A 162 4.16 0.46 15.56
N MET A 163 4.07 -0.78 15.14
CA MET A 163 4.08 -1.95 16.02
C MET A 163 5.36 -2.75 15.77
N VAL A 164 6.17 -2.87 16.81
CA VAL A 164 7.41 -3.64 16.80
C VAL A 164 7.11 -5.10 17.08
N VAL A 165 7.80 -5.97 16.36
CA VAL A 165 7.72 -7.43 16.51
C VAL A 165 9.06 -7.94 17.00
N GLU A 166 9.05 -8.78 18.02
CA GLU A 166 10.21 -9.58 18.40
C GLU A 166 9.92 -11.04 18.06
N ALA A 167 10.89 -11.71 17.49
CA ALA A 167 10.77 -13.11 17.08
C ALA A 167 12.04 -13.89 17.43
N ASP A 168 11.88 -15.18 17.63
CA ASP A 168 13.00 -16.10 17.76
C ASP A 168 13.61 -16.45 16.39
N GLU A 169 14.69 -17.24 16.40
CA GLU A 169 15.40 -17.66 15.18
C GLU A 169 14.51 -18.47 14.20
N SER A 170 13.42 -19.04 14.66
CA SER A 170 12.46 -19.76 13.80
C SER A 170 11.44 -18.85 13.14
N GLY A 171 11.38 -17.57 13.52
CA GLY A 171 10.38 -16.61 13.09
C GLY A 171 9.10 -16.63 13.94
N LYS A 172 9.05 -17.40 15.03
CA LYS A 172 7.93 -17.36 15.97
C LYS A 172 7.97 -16.06 16.77
N VAL A 173 6.85 -15.33 16.77
CA VAL A 173 6.73 -14.07 17.51
C VAL A 173 6.77 -14.33 19.01
N THR A 174 7.67 -13.64 19.69
CA THR A 174 7.88 -13.69 21.15
C THR A 174 7.28 -12.48 21.85
N ASP A 175 7.29 -11.31 21.21
CA ASP A 175 6.63 -10.12 21.71
C ASP A 175 6.11 -9.26 20.56
N PHE A 176 5.06 -8.50 20.84
CA PHE A 176 4.40 -7.60 19.89
C PHE A 176 3.84 -6.41 20.65
N ALA A 177 4.36 -5.21 20.37
CA ALA A 177 4.01 -4.00 21.10
C ALA A 177 4.06 -2.75 20.21
N TYR A 178 3.42 -1.67 20.65
CA TYR A 178 3.62 -0.36 20.01
C TYR A 178 5.05 0.14 20.21
N ALA A 179 5.60 0.77 19.18
CA ALA A 179 6.95 1.28 19.19
C ALA A 179 7.10 2.44 20.18
N ASN A 180 8.31 2.49 20.78
CA ASN A 180 8.74 3.68 21.49
C ASN A 180 9.41 4.64 20.48
N GLU A 181 8.84 5.81 20.28
CA GLU A 181 9.33 6.82 19.31
C GLU A 181 10.71 7.39 19.66
N PHE A 182 11.18 7.20 20.91
CA PHE A 182 12.51 7.60 21.35
C PHE A 182 13.57 6.51 21.11
N ASP A 183 13.16 5.28 20.77
CA ASP A 183 14.09 4.23 20.36
C ASP A 183 14.61 4.55 18.96
N LYS A 184 15.94 4.58 18.81
CA LYS A 184 16.63 4.82 17.52
C LYS A 184 17.33 3.58 17.00
N SER A 185 17.15 2.44 17.69
CA SER A 185 17.67 1.17 17.20
C SER A 185 16.86 0.67 16.02
N GLU A 186 17.49 -0.13 15.18
CA GLU A 186 16.77 -0.83 14.11
C GLU A 186 15.88 -1.91 14.73
N ARG A 187 14.60 -1.88 14.36
CA ARG A 187 13.58 -2.82 14.85
C ARG A 187 12.84 -3.45 13.69
N LEU A 188 12.32 -4.63 13.92
CA LEU A 188 11.40 -5.29 13.01
C LEU A 188 9.99 -4.71 13.26
N VAL A 189 9.42 -4.08 12.24
CA VAL A 189 8.14 -3.35 12.32
C VAL A 189 7.10 -4.02 11.45
N ASN A 190 5.93 -4.29 12.01
CA ASN A 190 4.79 -4.87 11.33
C ASN A 190 4.26 -3.93 10.22
N MET A 191 4.11 -4.47 9.02
CA MET A 191 3.56 -3.78 7.84
C MET A 191 2.02 -3.73 7.83
N LEU A 192 1.35 -4.29 8.83
CA LEU A 192 -0.10 -4.50 8.88
C LEU A 192 -0.60 -5.34 7.71
N ILE A 193 0.21 -6.33 7.33
CA ILE A 193 -0.08 -7.33 6.31
C ILE A 193 -0.05 -8.69 6.99
N TYR A 194 -1.12 -9.46 6.81
CA TYR A 194 -1.33 -10.72 7.52
C TYR A 194 -1.75 -11.83 6.57
N VAL A 195 -1.22 -13.03 6.80
CA VAL A 195 -1.65 -14.25 6.16
C VAL A 195 -2.27 -15.17 7.21
N ALA A 196 -3.44 -15.72 6.91
CA ALA A 196 -4.12 -16.67 7.80
C ALA A 196 -4.95 -17.65 6.98
N HIS A 197 -5.23 -18.82 7.56
CA HIS A 197 -6.28 -19.70 7.04
C HIS A 197 -7.65 -19.01 7.18
N LYS A 198 -8.49 -19.06 6.15
CA LYS A 198 -9.78 -18.33 6.12
C LYS A 198 -10.68 -18.64 7.31
N ASP A 199 -10.74 -19.90 7.76
CA ASP A 199 -11.60 -20.30 8.87
C ASP A 199 -11.11 -19.74 10.21
N ILE A 200 -9.78 -19.66 10.41
CA ILE A 200 -9.18 -19.02 11.59
C ILE A 200 -9.51 -17.52 11.57
N LEU A 201 -9.28 -16.84 10.43
CA LEU A 201 -9.60 -15.43 10.29
C LEU A 201 -11.07 -15.13 10.56
N LEU A 202 -11.98 -15.91 9.97
CA LEU A 202 -13.43 -15.75 10.16
C LEU A 202 -13.84 -15.98 11.62
N SER A 203 -13.34 -17.04 12.26
CA SER A 203 -13.60 -17.33 13.67
C SER A 203 -13.16 -16.18 14.58
N LEU A 204 -11.96 -15.62 14.36
CA LEU A 204 -11.43 -14.51 15.13
C LEU A 204 -12.27 -13.24 14.92
N VAL A 205 -12.62 -12.93 13.68
CA VAL A 205 -13.43 -11.75 13.32
C VAL A 205 -14.84 -11.85 13.89
N GLU A 206 -15.52 -13.00 13.78
CA GLU A 206 -16.86 -13.20 14.32
C GLU A 206 -16.87 -13.11 15.85
N ALA A 207 -15.91 -13.75 16.52
CA ALA A 207 -15.77 -13.68 17.96
C ALA A 207 -15.46 -12.26 18.47
N ALA A 208 -14.71 -11.47 17.73
CA ALA A 208 -14.41 -10.08 18.08
C ALA A 208 -15.62 -9.17 17.80
N TYR A 209 -16.27 -9.33 16.65
CA TYR A 209 -17.45 -8.55 16.28
C TYR A 209 -18.61 -8.71 17.29
N THR A 210 -18.91 -9.92 17.73
CA THR A 210 -19.96 -10.18 18.73
C THR A 210 -19.69 -9.53 20.08
N ARG A 211 -18.43 -9.18 20.37
CA ARG A 211 -18.02 -8.44 21.58
C ARG A 211 -17.93 -6.93 21.36
N GLY A 212 -18.29 -6.42 20.18
CA GLY A 212 -18.24 -5.01 19.82
C GLY A 212 -16.82 -4.45 19.64
N LEU A 213 -15.82 -5.32 19.42
CA LEU A 213 -14.45 -4.95 19.15
C LEU A 213 -14.32 -4.42 17.71
N ILE A 214 -13.38 -3.52 17.45
CA ILE A 214 -13.28 -2.81 16.18
C ILE A 214 -11.89 -2.84 15.54
N ASP A 215 -10.84 -2.88 16.35
CA ASP A 215 -9.45 -2.79 15.92
C ASP A 215 -8.82 -4.18 15.83
N PHE A 216 -8.39 -4.58 14.62
CA PHE A 216 -7.88 -5.92 14.37
C PHE A 216 -6.53 -6.16 15.08
N GLU A 217 -5.65 -5.19 15.01
CA GLU A 217 -4.30 -5.28 15.58
C GLU A 217 -4.36 -5.30 17.11
N ARG A 218 -5.04 -4.34 17.70
CA ARG A 218 -5.13 -4.19 19.16
C ARG A 218 -6.03 -5.25 19.79
N ASP A 219 -7.21 -5.47 19.21
CA ASP A 219 -8.26 -6.25 19.86
C ASP A 219 -8.17 -7.75 19.53
N ILE A 220 -7.49 -8.14 18.46
CA ILE A 220 -7.25 -9.55 18.11
C ILE A 220 -5.77 -9.89 18.32
N ILE A 221 -4.86 -9.30 17.55
CA ILE A 221 -3.45 -9.73 17.55
C ILE A 221 -2.82 -9.53 18.93
N LEU A 222 -2.84 -8.27 19.42
CA LEU A 222 -2.17 -7.93 20.69
C LEU A 222 -2.82 -8.59 21.90
N ARG A 223 -4.15 -8.64 21.96
CA ARG A 223 -4.85 -9.26 23.11
C ARG A 223 -4.73 -10.77 23.17
N LYS A 224 -4.63 -11.42 22.01
CA LYS A 224 -4.56 -12.87 21.92
C LYS A 224 -3.16 -13.40 21.60
N ARG A 225 -2.14 -12.58 21.74
CA ARG A 225 -0.76 -12.94 21.40
C ARG A 225 -0.28 -14.24 22.10
N ASP A 226 -0.73 -14.49 23.32
CA ASP A 226 -0.37 -15.67 24.10
C ASP A 226 -1.20 -16.91 23.73
N GLU A 227 -2.36 -16.73 23.04
CA GLU A 227 -3.24 -17.80 22.61
C GLU A 227 -2.95 -18.20 21.14
N LEU A 228 -2.55 -17.25 20.29
CA LEU A 228 -2.32 -17.44 18.88
C LEU A 228 -0.86 -17.84 18.60
N LYS A 229 -0.71 -18.75 17.65
CA LYS A 229 0.61 -19.05 17.07
C LYS A 229 0.92 -17.99 16.02
N LEU A 230 1.65 -16.96 16.43
CA LEU A 230 2.06 -15.87 15.56
C LEU A 230 3.45 -16.15 14.97
N PHE A 231 3.59 -15.92 13.69
CA PHE A 231 4.86 -16.03 12.94
C PHE A 231 5.12 -14.71 12.22
N VAL A 232 6.39 -14.34 12.06
CA VAL A 232 6.81 -13.18 11.30
C VAL A 232 7.56 -13.60 10.04
N TYR A 233 7.20 -12.98 8.92
CA TYR A 233 7.95 -13.03 7.68
C TYR A 233 8.65 -11.67 7.49
N GLU A 234 9.97 -11.66 7.51
CA GLU A 234 10.76 -10.48 7.22
C GLU A 234 10.78 -10.25 5.71
N VAL A 235 10.35 -9.05 5.28
CA VAL A 235 10.39 -8.62 3.89
C VAL A 235 11.73 -7.97 3.62
N ASP A 236 12.45 -8.54 2.68
CA ASP A 236 13.74 -8.04 2.21
C ASP A 236 13.58 -6.91 1.18
N GLY A 237 14.64 -6.13 1.00
CA GLY A 237 14.67 -5.06 0.00
C GLY A 237 14.06 -3.74 0.48
N TYR A 238 13.61 -2.93 -0.48
CA TYR A 238 13.04 -1.62 -0.17
C TYR A 238 11.58 -1.73 0.27
N VAL A 239 11.31 -1.25 1.47
CA VAL A 239 9.95 -1.12 2.01
C VAL A 239 9.71 0.33 2.42
N ALA A 240 8.62 0.92 1.94
CA ALA A 240 8.13 2.21 2.37
C ALA A 240 6.72 2.10 2.94
N VAL A 241 6.55 2.55 4.17
CA VAL A 241 5.23 2.67 4.81
C VAL A 241 4.90 4.15 4.94
N ILE A 242 3.79 4.56 4.34
CA ILE A 242 3.39 5.96 4.26
C ILE A 242 2.30 6.22 5.30
N ASP A 243 2.67 6.96 6.33
CA ASP A 243 1.78 7.26 7.46
C ASP A 243 1.40 8.75 7.52
N ASP A 244 2.23 9.64 6.96
CA ASP A 244 2.09 11.09 6.99
C ASP A 244 2.67 11.78 5.76
N ILE A 245 2.56 13.11 5.68
CA ILE A 245 3.09 13.91 4.57
C ILE A 245 4.63 13.86 4.49
N PRO A 246 5.39 13.94 5.58
CA PRO A 246 6.85 13.78 5.55
C PRO A 246 7.29 12.42 4.98
N SER A 247 6.69 11.31 5.40
CA SER A 247 6.99 9.97 4.88
C SER A 247 6.60 9.86 3.40
N TYR A 248 5.45 10.42 2.99
CA TYR A 248 5.06 10.49 1.59
C TYR A 248 6.10 11.21 0.74
N PHE A 249 6.55 12.40 1.19
CA PHE A 249 7.59 13.17 0.50
C PHE A 249 8.90 12.39 0.41
N LYS A 250 9.40 11.92 1.54
CA LYS A 250 10.65 11.16 1.63
C LYS A 250 10.64 9.96 0.68
N HIS A 251 9.65 9.08 0.80
CA HIS A 251 9.63 7.86 0.03
C HIS A 251 9.38 8.06 -1.47
N ASN A 252 8.76 9.17 -1.88
CA ASN A 252 8.79 9.56 -3.29
C ASN A 252 10.20 9.97 -3.71
N MET A 253 10.89 10.80 -2.92
CA MET A 253 12.24 11.27 -3.24
C MET A 253 13.28 10.13 -3.22
N ASP A 254 13.09 9.09 -2.40
CA ASP A 254 13.93 7.88 -2.41
C ASP A 254 14.00 7.23 -3.81
N LEU A 255 12.97 7.42 -4.64
CA LEU A 255 12.97 6.93 -6.03
C LEU A 255 14.00 7.61 -6.93
N LEU A 256 14.62 8.71 -6.51
CA LEU A 256 15.74 9.31 -7.23
C LEU A 256 17.02 8.48 -7.09
N ASP A 257 17.09 7.59 -6.11
CA ASP A 257 18.15 6.59 -6.01
C ASP A 257 17.92 5.43 -6.97
N SER A 258 18.98 5.04 -7.68
CA SER A 258 18.93 3.94 -8.66
C SER A 258 18.73 2.58 -8.02
N GLU A 259 19.26 2.35 -6.83
CA GLU A 259 19.13 1.06 -6.14
C GLU A 259 17.71 0.85 -5.63
N VAL A 260 17.05 1.91 -5.12
CA VAL A 260 15.63 1.87 -4.76
C VAL A 260 14.77 1.52 -5.97
N ARG A 261 15.03 2.14 -7.12
CA ARG A 261 14.30 1.82 -8.36
C ARG A 261 14.54 0.39 -8.82
N LYS A 262 15.77 -0.12 -8.71
CA LYS A 262 16.06 -1.52 -9.05
C LYS A 262 15.25 -2.47 -8.16
N ASN A 263 15.27 -2.27 -6.86
CA ASN A 263 14.53 -3.10 -5.91
C ASN A 263 13.03 -3.13 -6.21
N LEU A 264 12.43 -1.98 -6.55
CA LEU A 264 10.98 -1.88 -6.74
C LEU A 264 10.49 -2.29 -8.13
N PHE A 265 11.25 -1.96 -9.19
CA PHE A 265 10.72 -2.04 -10.56
C PHE A 265 11.41 -3.10 -11.44
N TYR A 266 12.52 -3.64 -10.97
CA TYR A 266 13.28 -4.67 -11.67
C TYR A 266 13.45 -5.93 -10.82
N ASP A 267 12.53 -6.14 -9.88
CA ASP A 267 12.48 -7.32 -9.03
C ASP A 267 12.17 -8.58 -9.86
N GLU A 268 12.78 -9.72 -9.49
CA GLU A 268 12.61 -11.01 -10.17
C GLU A 268 11.17 -11.54 -10.06
N ASN A 269 10.42 -11.13 -9.04
CA ASN A 269 9.02 -11.52 -8.82
C ASN A 269 8.06 -10.93 -9.85
N GLY A 270 8.50 -9.97 -10.66
CA GLY A 270 7.75 -9.43 -11.77
C GLY A 270 7.53 -7.92 -11.72
N PRO A 271 6.96 -7.34 -12.78
CA PRO A 271 6.84 -5.90 -12.91
C PRO A 271 5.74 -5.32 -12.01
N VAL A 272 5.95 -4.09 -11.53
CA VAL A 272 4.88 -3.28 -10.97
C VAL A 272 4.01 -2.74 -12.11
N ARG A 273 2.76 -3.19 -12.16
CA ARG A 273 1.76 -2.78 -13.15
C ARG A 273 1.00 -1.56 -12.67
N THR A 274 0.53 -0.76 -13.61
CA THR A 274 -0.32 0.42 -13.32
C THR A 274 -1.26 0.67 -14.49
N LYS A 275 -2.30 1.47 -14.25
CA LYS A 275 -3.22 1.89 -15.32
C LYS A 275 -2.47 2.57 -16.46
N VAL A 276 -2.59 2.01 -17.65
CA VAL A 276 -2.03 2.61 -18.86
C VAL A 276 -2.82 3.85 -19.24
N LYS A 277 -2.10 4.95 -19.50
CA LYS A 277 -2.63 6.20 -20.05
C LYS A 277 -1.92 6.50 -21.36
N ASP A 278 -2.70 6.81 -22.39
CA ASP A 278 -2.18 7.22 -23.69
C ASP A 278 -1.71 8.68 -23.60
N SER A 279 -0.51 8.89 -23.11
CA SER A 279 0.14 10.19 -22.98
C SER A 279 1.26 10.31 -24.02
N VAL A 280 1.46 11.52 -24.56
CA VAL A 280 2.59 11.79 -25.45
C VAL A 280 3.91 11.79 -24.68
N PRO A 281 5.06 11.57 -25.34
CA PRO A 281 6.35 11.73 -24.70
C PRO A 281 6.56 13.13 -24.13
N THR A 282 7.35 13.24 -23.06
CA THR A 282 7.72 14.54 -22.49
C THR A 282 8.53 15.36 -23.49
N ARG A 283 8.21 16.65 -23.58
CA ARG A 283 8.85 17.60 -24.47
C ARG A 283 9.77 18.56 -23.68
N TYR A 284 11.02 18.61 -24.06
CA TYR A 284 12.02 19.55 -23.53
C TYR A 284 12.22 20.68 -24.53
N LEU A 285 12.03 21.93 -24.09
CA LEU A 285 12.19 23.13 -24.91
C LEU A 285 13.60 23.72 -24.73
N GLU A 286 13.89 24.83 -25.43
CA GLU A 286 15.23 25.39 -25.54
C GLU A 286 15.90 25.76 -24.19
N ASN A 287 15.09 26.20 -23.21
CA ASN A 287 15.58 26.61 -21.90
C ASN A 287 15.47 25.47 -20.84
N ALA A 288 15.18 24.26 -21.25
CA ALA A 288 15.04 23.13 -20.34
C ALA A 288 16.40 22.69 -19.77
N SER A 289 16.48 22.62 -18.45
CA SER A 289 17.61 22.04 -17.73
C SER A 289 17.10 21.08 -16.69
N VAL A 290 17.38 19.78 -16.86
CA VAL A 290 16.88 18.73 -15.97
C VAL A 290 18.03 17.94 -15.39
N LYS A 291 18.05 17.80 -14.06
CA LYS A 291 19.10 17.06 -13.34
C LYS A 291 18.47 16.22 -12.23
N ASN A 292 18.90 14.96 -12.14
CA ASN A 292 18.50 13.99 -11.09
C ASN A 292 16.99 14.03 -10.78
N SER A 293 16.14 13.87 -11.79
CA SER A 293 14.69 14.02 -11.65
C SER A 293 13.95 12.91 -12.40
N LEU A 294 12.78 12.53 -11.90
CA LEU A 294 11.85 11.64 -12.58
C LEU A 294 10.73 12.46 -13.21
N ILE A 295 10.60 12.37 -14.52
CA ILE A 295 9.60 13.13 -15.29
C ILE A 295 8.71 12.14 -16.02
N ALA A 296 7.42 12.16 -15.70
CA ALA A 296 6.44 11.30 -16.34
C ALA A 296 6.02 11.81 -17.73
N ASP A 297 5.26 11.00 -18.44
CA ASP A 297 4.78 11.27 -19.80
C ASP A 297 3.94 12.56 -19.90
N GLY A 298 3.95 13.20 -21.05
CA GLY A 298 3.12 14.35 -21.38
C GLY A 298 3.56 15.68 -20.78
N CYS A 299 4.72 15.75 -20.12
CA CYS A 299 5.23 16.99 -19.57
C CYS A 299 5.79 17.92 -20.63
N VAL A 300 5.78 19.22 -20.36
CA VAL A 300 6.45 20.26 -21.17
C VAL A 300 7.39 21.05 -20.28
N ILE A 301 8.69 20.97 -20.54
CA ILE A 301 9.71 21.57 -19.71
C ILE A 301 10.43 22.68 -20.49
N ASN A 302 10.37 23.91 -19.98
CA ASN A 302 11.07 25.09 -20.50
C ASN A 302 11.83 25.87 -19.40
N GLY A 303 12.04 25.23 -18.25
CA GLY A 303 12.73 25.79 -17.10
C GLY A 303 13.71 24.79 -16.49
N THR A 304 14.11 25.03 -15.25
CA THR A 304 15.04 24.16 -14.49
C THR A 304 14.30 23.23 -13.56
N VAL A 305 14.64 21.95 -13.64
CA VAL A 305 14.11 20.91 -12.74
C VAL A 305 15.27 20.14 -12.13
N GLU A 306 15.38 20.15 -10.82
CA GLU A 306 16.48 19.51 -10.08
C GLU A 306 15.95 18.72 -8.88
N ASN A 307 16.45 17.46 -8.73
CA ASN A 307 16.07 16.55 -7.61
C ASN A 307 14.55 16.53 -7.38
N SER A 308 13.76 16.33 -8.41
CA SER A 308 12.30 16.49 -8.34
C SER A 308 11.57 15.39 -9.08
N ILE A 309 10.30 15.18 -8.73
CA ILE A 309 9.42 14.23 -9.38
C ILE A 309 8.24 14.98 -9.99
N LEU A 310 8.12 14.94 -11.32
CA LEU A 310 7.02 15.53 -12.04
C LEU A 310 6.07 14.44 -12.54
N PHE A 311 4.80 14.53 -12.13
CA PHE A 311 3.75 13.64 -12.59
C PHE A 311 3.30 13.99 -14.01
N ARG A 312 2.40 13.18 -14.56
CA ARG A 312 1.97 13.32 -15.97
C ARG A 312 1.41 14.69 -16.28
N GLY A 313 1.76 15.21 -17.46
CA GLY A 313 1.19 16.45 -18.00
C GLY A 313 1.60 17.73 -17.27
N VAL A 314 2.65 17.69 -16.45
CA VAL A 314 3.18 18.88 -15.77
C VAL A 314 3.82 19.82 -16.80
N THR A 315 3.55 21.12 -16.66
CA THR A 315 4.19 22.18 -17.45
C THR A 315 5.10 23.01 -16.56
N VAL A 316 6.37 23.17 -16.95
CA VAL A 316 7.33 24.08 -16.34
C VAL A 316 7.67 25.14 -17.37
N GLU A 317 7.22 26.37 -17.13
CA GLU A 317 7.38 27.48 -18.07
C GLU A 317 8.80 28.07 -18.04
N GLU A 318 9.06 28.98 -18.97
CA GLU A 318 10.36 29.66 -19.14
C GLU A 318 10.82 30.35 -17.86
N GLY A 319 12.10 30.17 -17.48
CA GLY A 319 12.68 30.79 -16.28
C GLY A 319 12.26 30.15 -14.96
N ALA A 320 11.23 29.29 -14.95
CA ALA A 320 10.77 28.62 -13.75
C ALA A 320 11.82 27.63 -13.19
N LYS A 321 11.87 27.50 -11.87
CA LYS A 321 12.78 26.60 -11.16
C LYS A 321 12.00 25.71 -10.22
N VAL A 322 12.23 24.40 -10.32
CA VAL A 322 11.64 23.37 -9.47
C VAL A 322 12.76 22.57 -8.83
N LYS A 323 12.88 22.61 -7.50
CA LYS A 323 13.94 21.92 -6.76
C LYS A 323 13.38 21.12 -5.61
N ASN A 324 13.92 19.89 -5.41
CA ASN A 324 13.58 19.02 -4.29
C ASN A 324 12.05 18.96 -4.06
N SER A 325 11.28 18.77 -5.13
CA SER A 325 9.82 18.96 -5.09
C SER A 325 9.08 17.84 -5.83
N ILE A 326 7.84 17.65 -5.47
CA ILE A 326 6.91 16.73 -6.13
C ILE A 326 5.80 17.57 -6.76
N VAL A 327 5.66 17.54 -8.08
CA VAL A 327 4.59 18.27 -8.79
C VAL A 327 3.57 17.28 -9.31
N MET A 328 2.33 17.41 -8.82
CA MET A 328 1.22 16.51 -9.15
C MET A 328 0.74 16.67 -10.60
N GLU A 329 -0.06 15.66 -11.06
CA GLU A 329 -0.59 15.60 -12.44
C GLU A 329 -1.20 16.95 -12.89
N HIS A 330 -0.82 17.37 -14.10
CA HIS A 330 -1.30 18.61 -14.75
C HIS A 330 -0.99 19.92 -14.01
N GLY A 331 -0.03 19.89 -13.05
CA GLY A 331 0.47 21.09 -12.40
C GLY A 331 1.16 22.03 -13.41
N VAL A 332 0.98 23.33 -13.25
CA VAL A 332 1.62 24.37 -14.07
C VAL A 332 2.49 25.24 -13.18
N ILE A 333 3.79 25.21 -13.40
CA ILE A 333 4.75 26.09 -12.75
C ILE A 333 4.96 27.26 -13.72
N GLN A 334 4.43 28.41 -13.35
CA GLN A 334 4.39 29.59 -14.20
C GLN A 334 5.78 30.20 -14.41
N LYS A 335 5.87 31.02 -15.43
CA LYS A 335 7.10 31.74 -15.81
C LYS A 335 7.76 32.41 -14.61
N ASP A 336 9.08 32.22 -14.50
CA ASP A 336 9.96 32.81 -13.46
C ASP A 336 9.61 32.40 -12.01
N ALA A 337 8.69 31.45 -11.79
CA ALA A 337 8.38 30.93 -10.46
C ALA A 337 9.56 30.08 -9.92
N ASP A 338 9.86 30.21 -8.63
CA ASP A 338 10.89 29.41 -7.93
C ASP A 338 10.24 28.65 -6.78
N ILE A 339 10.19 27.32 -6.90
CA ILE A 339 9.60 26.45 -5.91
C ILE A 339 10.59 25.41 -5.40
N SER A 340 10.58 25.15 -4.10
CA SER A 340 11.43 24.15 -3.48
C SER A 340 10.78 23.53 -2.25
N TYR A 341 11.00 22.23 -2.07
CA TYR A 341 10.47 21.43 -0.94
C TYR A 341 8.94 21.50 -0.83
N VAL A 342 8.23 21.36 -1.95
CA VAL A 342 6.76 21.36 -2.02
C VAL A 342 6.22 20.06 -2.60
N ILE A 343 4.93 19.80 -2.30
CA ILE A 343 4.13 18.76 -2.93
C ILE A 343 2.96 19.43 -3.64
#